data_1edf6fd6a2bbc1266bb385e9fcbe9ca6
#
_entry.id   1edf6fd6a2bbc1266bb385e9fcbe9ca6
#
_cell.length_a   1.000
_cell.length_b   1.000
_cell.length_c   1.000
_cell.angle_alpha   90.00
_cell.angle_beta   90.00
_cell.angle_gamma   90.00
#
_symmetry.space_group_name_H-M   'P 1'
#
loop_
_entity.id
_entity.type
_entity.pdbx_description
1 polymer ?
#
loop_
_entity_poly.entity_id
_entity_poly.type
_entity_poly.pdbx_seq_one_letter_code
_entity_poly.pdbx_strand_id
1 'polypeptide(L)'
;MAFLESPAVPLSWGELIDKITILEIKRERIGRPDALAHVAQEHRLLSGIGALALQVEAVRLLHEELRRVNSILWDIEDAIRDEEAKAQFGPEFVELARSVYKTNDERAMLKRRINDLLGSELVEEKSYVGTALLADSLSAPAR
;
A
#
# COMPACT_ATOMS: atom_id res chain seq x y z
N MET A 1 22.20 6.11 -27.58
CA MET A 1 22.03 5.12 -26.50
C MET A 1 20.68 4.41 -26.68
N ALA A 2 20.66 3.11 -26.70
CA ALA A 2 19.42 2.36 -26.76
C ALA A 2 18.75 2.35 -25.38
N PHE A 3 17.47 2.71 -25.33
CA PHE A 3 16.69 2.67 -24.10
C PHE A 3 15.74 1.48 -24.17
N LEU A 4 15.65 0.76 -23.06
CA LEU A 4 14.64 -0.29 -22.93
C LEU A 4 13.27 0.34 -22.71
N GLU A 5 12.25 -0.23 -23.31
CA GLU A 5 10.87 0.12 -23.00
C GLU A 5 10.55 -0.27 -21.55
N SER A 6 9.58 0.43 -20.95
CA SER A 6 9.09 0.08 -19.62
C SER A 6 8.56 -1.36 -19.61
N PRO A 7 8.97 -2.20 -18.66
CA PRO A 7 8.51 -3.57 -18.61
C PRO A 7 7.01 -3.63 -18.25
N ALA A 8 6.31 -4.56 -18.85
CA ALA A 8 4.96 -4.92 -18.45
C ALA A 8 5.00 -6.29 -17.77
N VAL A 9 4.57 -6.34 -16.53
CA VAL A 9 4.59 -7.57 -15.73
C VAL A 9 3.21 -7.83 -15.15
N PRO A 10 2.80 -9.10 -14.97
CA PRO A 10 1.59 -9.43 -14.24
C PRO A 10 1.67 -8.92 -12.80
N LEU A 11 0.57 -8.37 -12.31
CA LEU A 11 0.47 -7.80 -10.98
C LEU A 11 -0.88 -8.19 -10.37
N SER A 12 -0.92 -8.44 -9.05
CA SER A 12 -2.19 -8.64 -8.37
C SER A 12 -3.01 -7.35 -8.35
N TRP A 13 -4.32 -7.47 -8.34
CA TRP A 13 -5.20 -6.31 -8.25
C TRP A 13 -4.97 -5.51 -6.96
N GLY A 14 -4.75 -6.19 -5.83
CA GLY A 14 -4.44 -5.54 -4.57
C GLY A 14 -3.16 -4.71 -4.64
N GLU A 15 -2.12 -5.23 -5.29
CA GLU A 15 -0.86 -4.50 -5.50
C GLU A 15 -1.05 -3.27 -6.39
N LEU A 16 -1.84 -3.39 -7.45
CA LEU A 16 -2.13 -2.27 -8.34
C LEU A 16 -2.87 -1.14 -7.62
N ILE A 17 -3.94 -1.47 -6.88
CA ILE A 17 -4.73 -0.48 -6.15
C ILE A 17 -3.88 0.17 -5.05
N ASP A 18 -3.05 -0.62 -4.36
CA ASP A 18 -2.11 -0.10 -3.37
C ASP A 18 -1.14 0.94 -3.98
N LYS A 19 -0.55 0.63 -5.12
CA LYS A 19 0.32 1.58 -5.84
C LYS A 19 -0.41 2.86 -6.24
N ILE A 20 -1.65 2.75 -6.68
CA ILE A 20 -2.47 3.92 -7.04
C ILE A 20 -2.67 4.82 -5.80
N THR A 21 -3.00 4.24 -4.64
CA THR A 21 -3.15 5.02 -3.40
C THR A 21 -1.87 5.72 -2.99
N ILE A 22 -0.73 5.05 -3.10
CA ILE A 22 0.58 5.64 -2.77
C ILE A 22 0.91 6.81 -3.70
N LEU A 23 0.62 6.68 -4.99
CA LEU A 23 0.81 7.76 -5.95
C LEU A 23 -0.10 8.97 -5.66
N GLU A 24 -1.33 8.74 -5.23
CA GLU A 24 -2.24 9.79 -4.79
C GLU A 24 -1.68 10.55 -3.58
N ILE A 25 -1.14 9.84 -2.59
CA ILE A 25 -0.49 10.44 -1.41
C ILE A 25 0.74 11.24 -1.84
N LYS A 26 1.58 10.70 -2.71
CA LYS A 26 2.74 11.41 -3.24
C LYS A 26 2.37 12.70 -3.95
N ARG A 27 1.27 12.72 -4.71
CA ARG A 27 0.78 13.94 -5.36
C ARG A 27 0.42 15.04 -4.38
N GLU A 28 -0.08 14.68 -3.21
CA GLU A 28 -0.44 15.64 -2.17
C GLU A 28 0.76 16.11 -1.36
N ARG A 29 1.76 15.25 -1.14
CA ARG A 29 2.81 15.49 -0.16
C ARG A 29 4.16 15.87 -0.74
N ILE A 30 4.45 15.54 -1.99
CA ILE A 30 5.70 15.90 -2.65
C ILE A 30 5.58 17.32 -3.20
N GLY A 31 6.58 18.15 -2.90
CA GLY A 31 6.60 19.55 -3.36
C GLY A 31 7.45 19.81 -4.60
N ARG A 32 8.39 18.93 -4.94
CA ARG A 32 9.32 19.14 -6.06
C ARG A 32 8.62 18.93 -7.42
N PRO A 33 8.66 19.93 -8.35
CA PRO A 33 7.95 19.83 -9.62
C PRO A 33 8.41 18.67 -10.52
N ASP A 34 9.69 18.34 -10.55
CA ASP A 34 10.23 17.22 -11.33
C ASP A 34 9.72 15.87 -10.82
N ALA A 35 9.72 15.68 -9.50
CA ALA A 35 9.18 14.48 -8.87
C ALA A 35 7.66 14.37 -9.09
N LEU A 36 6.92 15.47 -8.98
CA LEU A 36 5.47 15.50 -9.23
C LEU A 36 5.12 15.12 -10.68
N ALA A 37 5.93 15.52 -11.65
CA ALA A 37 5.73 15.14 -13.05
C ALA A 37 5.84 13.63 -13.25
N HIS A 38 6.83 12.99 -12.63
CA HIS A 38 6.99 11.54 -12.66
C HIS A 38 5.82 10.81 -11.96
N VAL A 39 5.42 11.30 -10.80
CA VAL A 39 4.26 10.76 -10.05
C VAL A 39 2.98 10.88 -10.87
N ALA A 40 2.72 12.01 -11.49
CA ALA A 40 1.53 12.24 -12.30
C ALA A 40 1.47 11.30 -13.51
N GLN A 41 2.61 11.05 -14.16
CA GLN A 41 2.71 10.13 -15.30
C GLN A 41 2.40 8.69 -14.87
N GLU A 42 3.02 8.22 -13.81
CA GLU A 42 2.80 6.87 -13.30
C GLU A 42 1.35 6.69 -12.80
N HIS A 43 0.83 7.67 -12.06
CA HIS A 43 -0.55 7.65 -11.59
C HIS A 43 -1.54 7.54 -12.76
N ARG A 44 -1.34 8.30 -13.82
CA ARG A 44 -2.21 8.26 -15.02
C ARG A 44 -2.21 6.89 -15.66
N LEU A 45 -1.03 6.27 -15.83
CA LEU A 45 -0.91 4.94 -16.42
C LEU A 45 -1.59 3.87 -15.56
N LEU A 46 -1.31 3.84 -14.29
CA LEU A 46 -1.86 2.82 -13.38
C LEU A 46 -3.35 3.02 -13.14
N SER A 47 -3.81 4.27 -13.01
CA SER A 47 -5.24 4.57 -12.83
C SER A 47 -6.06 4.17 -14.06
N GLY A 48 -5.51 4.30 -15.26
CA GLY A 48 -6.15 3.84 -16.48
C GLY A 48 -6.39 2.33 -16.47
N ILE A 49 -5.42 1.55 -15.99
CA ILE A 49 -5.54 0.10 -15.84
C ILE A 49 -6.54 -0.27 -14.74
N GLY A 50 -6.52 0.45 -13.63
CA GLY A 50 -7.37 0.20 -12.47
C GLY A 50 -8.81 0.73 -12.57
N ALA A 51 -9.14 1.51 -13.59
CA ALA A 51 -10.40 2.26 -13.68
C ALA A 51 -11.64 1.38 -13.56
N LEU A 52 -11.70 0.24 -14.25
CA LEU A 52 -12.84 -0.67 -14.19
C LEU A 52 -12.98 -1.34 -12.83
N ALA A 53 -11.87 -1.74 -12.23
CA ALA A 53 -11.88 -2.33 -10.89
C ALA A 53 -12.41 -1.33 -9.84
N LEU A 54 -12.04 -0.06 -9.96
CA LEU A 54 -12.49 1.00 -9.05
C LEU A 54 -13.98 1.38 -9.22
N GLN A 55 -14.62 0.94 -10.28
CA GLN A 55 -16.08 1.09 -10.43
C GLN A 55 -16.87 0.10 -9.57
N VAL A 56 -16.26 -1.00 -9.14
CA VAL A 56 -16.85 -1.92 -8.18
C VAL A 56 -16.86 -1.26 -6.81
N GLU A 57 -18.04 -1.02 -6.25
CA GLU A 57 -18.16 -0.25 -5.01
C GLU A 57 -17.37 -0.84 -3.85
N ALA A 58 -17.40 -2.15 -3.67
CA ALA A 58 -16.62 -2.82 -2.63
C ALA A 58 -15.11 -2.59 -2.79
N VAL A 59 -14.61 -2.55 -4.02
CA VAL A 59 -13.19 -2.24 -4.31
C VAL A 59 -12.90 -0.77 -4.04
N ARG A 60 -13.81 0.13 -4.40
CA ARG A 60 -13.66 1.56 -4.13
C ARG A 60 -13.56 1.86 -2.64
N LEU A 61 -14.37 1.20 -1.81
CA LEU A 61 -14.30 1.33 -0.36
C LEU A 61 -12.97 0.82 0.20
N LEU A 62 -12.47 -0.30 -0.32
CA LEU A 62 -11.15 -0.82 0.06
C LEU A 62 -10.01 0.08 -0.40
N HIS A 63 -10.14 0.73 -1.55
CA HIS A 63 -9.20 1.74 -2.03
C HIS A 63 -9.12 2.92 -1.03
N GLU A 64 -10.25 3.42 -0.57
CA GLU A 64 -10.30 4.50 0.44
C GLU A 64 -9.62 4.09 1.75
N GLU A 65 -9.92 2.88 2.24
CA GLU A 65 -9.29 2.33 3.44
C GLU A 65 -7.78 2.15 3.27
N LEU A 66 -7.35 1.64 2.13
CA LEU A 66 -5.95 1.42 1.81
C LEU A 66 -5.19 2.75 1.73
N ARG A 67 -5.82 3.77 1.15
CA ARG A 67 -5.26 5.12 1.13
C ARG A 67 -5.08 5.69 2.54
N ARG A 68 -6.06 5.49 3.41
CA ARG A 68 -5.99 5.89 4.82
C ARG A 68 -4.82 5.18 5.53
N VAL A 69 -4.70 3.89 5.39
CA VAL A 69 -3.62 3.09 6.00
C VAL A 69 -2.25 3.53 5.48
N ASN A 70 -2.12 3.73 4.19
CA ASN A 70 -0.86 4.19 3.58
C ASN A 70 -0.50 5.63 4.00
N SER A 71 -1.48 6.50 4.23
CA SER A 71 -1.25 7.84 4.78
C SER A 71 -0.73 7.79 6.22
N ILE A 72 -1.29 6.91 7.04
CA ILE A 72 -0.81 6.66 8.41
C ILE A 72 0.64 6.15 8.38
N LEU A 73 0.93 5.20 7.50
CA LEU A 73 2.28 4.65 7.35
C LEU A 73 3.29 5.72 6.92
N TRP A 74 2.89 6.60 6.02
CA TRP A 74 3.71 7.75 5.62
C TRP A 74 4.09 8.63 6.81
N ASP A 75 3.10 8.97 7.64
CA ASP A 75 3.33 9.80 8.84
C ASP A 75 4.22 9.09 9.87
N ILE A 76 4.04 7.79 10.06
CA ILE A 76 4.89 6.97 10.95
C ILE A 76 6.34 6.98 10.45
N GLU A 77 6.56 6.78 9.16
CA GLU A 77 7.91 6.76 8.59
C GLU A 77 8.59 8.13 8.66
N ASP A 78 7.87 9.22 8.46
CA ASP A 78 8.39 10.56 8.66
C ASP A 78 8.80 10.79 10.13
N ALA A 79 7.97 10.38 11.07
CA ALA A 79 8.27 10.48 12.50
C ALA A 79 9.49 9.64 12.91
N ILE A 80 9.64 8.44 12.36
CA ILE A 80 10.83 7.59 12.60
C ILE A 80 12.10 8.29 12.10
N ARG A 81 12.06 8.89 10.92
CA ARG A 81 13.20 9.61 10.35
C ARG A 81 13.56 10.85 11.15
N ASP A 82 12.58 11.53 11.73
CA ASP A 82 12.82 12.63 12.65
C ASP A 82 13.54 12.17 13.93
N GLU A 83 13.12 11.06 14.53
CA GLU A 83 13.79 10.47 15.68
C GLU A 83 15.22 10.01 15.33
N GLU A 84 15.41 9.41 14.17
CA GLU A 84 16.73 9.02 13.64
C GLU A 84 17.64 10.25 13.51
N ALA A 85 17.14 11.34 12.91
CA ALA A 85 17.89 12.57 12.72
C ALA A 85 18.34 13.21 14.05
N LYS A 86 17.55 13.02 15.10
CA LYS A 86 17.86 13.50 16.46
C LYS A 86 18.66 12.49 17.28
N ALA A 87 18.99 11.32 16.73
CA ALA A 87 19.60 10.19 17.43
C ALA A 87 18.82 9.79 18.71
N GLN A 88 17.49 9.83 18.66
CA GLN A 88 16.59 9.49 19.76
C GLN A 88 15.98 8.11 19.50
N PHE A 89 16.52 7.09 20.16
CA PHE A 89 16.14 5.69 19.97
C PHE A 89 15.45 5.11 21.21
N GLY A 90 14.77 5.95 21.98
CA GLY A 90 14.07 5.58 23.21
C GLY A 90 12.70 4.96 22.96
N PRO A 91 11.80 4.98 23.97
CA PRO A 91 10.48 4.33 23.89
C PRO A 91 9.61 4.81 22.73
N GLU A 92 9.68 6.09 22.38
CA GLU A 92 8.91 6.66 21.25
C GLU A 92 9.36 6.10 19.92
N PHE A 93 10.67 5.98 19.70
CA PHE A 93 11.22 5.34 18.50
C PHE A 93 10.77 3.87 18.40
N VAL A 94 10.83 3.15 19.50
CA VAL A 94 10.40 1.74 19.55
C VAL A 94 8.91 1.62 19.21
N GLU A 95 8.07 2.47 19.75
CA GLU A 95 6.62 2.46 19.48
C GLU A 95 6.32 2.76 18.01
N LEU A 96 6.99 3.74 17.42
CA LEU A 96 6.89 4.05 16.01
C LEU A 96 7.33 2.86 15.14
N ALA A 97 8.47 2.23 15.47
CA ALA A 97 8.96 1.06 14.75
C ALA A 97 7.97 -0.11 14.80
N ARG A 98 7.33 -0.34 15.95
CA ARG A 98 6.29 -1.35 16.11
C ARG A 98 5.05 -1.02 15.29
N SER A 99 4.70 0.25 15.18
CA SER A 99 3.56 0.71 14.36
C SER A 99 3.76 0.43 12.88
N VAL A 100 4.98 0.40 12.37
CA VAL A 100 5.27 0.09 10.97
C VAL A 100 4.75 -1.31 10.60
N TYR A 101 5.14 -2.35 11.31
CA TYR A 101 4.72 -3.70 10.94
C TYR A 101 3.23 -3.94 11.20
N LYS A 102 2.65 -3.33 12.26
CA LYS A 102 1.22 -3.42 12.53
C LYS A 102 0.40 -2.78 11.40
N THR A 103 0.80 -1.61 10.94
CA THR A 103 0.14 -0.91 9.83
C THR A 103 0.32 -1.65 8.51
N ASN A 104 1.50 -2.21 8.27
CA ASN A 104 1.73 -3.06 7.10
C ASN A 104 0.88 -4.35 7.12
N ASP A 105 0.58 -4.89 8.29
CA ASP A 105 -0.32 -6.04 8.41
C ASP A 105 -1.75 -5.68 7.99
N GLU A 106 -2.26 -4.52 8.40
CA GLU A 106 -3.55 -4.01 7.93
C GLU A 106 -3.57 -3.81 6.42
N ARG A 107 -2.51 -3.20 5.90
CA ARG A 107 -2.32 -2.99 4.46
C ARG A 107 -2.36 -4.31 3.69
N ALA A 108 -1.64 -5.32 4.16
CA ALA A 108 -1.64 -6.64 3.54
C ALA A 108 -3.04 -7.28 3.53
N MET A 109 -3.80 -7.14 4.61
CA MET A 109 -5.19 -7.63 4.69
C MET A 109 -6.11 -6.95 3.67
N LEU A 110 -5.99 -5.64 3.51
CA LEU A 110 -6.80 -4.88 2.55
C LEU A 110 -6.47 -5.27 1.11
N LYS A 111 -5.21 -5.41 0.79
CA LYS A 111 -4.75 -5.91 -0.52
C LYS A 111 -5.29 -7.31 -0.81
N ARG A 112 -5.26 -8.20 0.18
CA ARG A 112 -5.80 -9.55 0.08
C ARG A 112 -7.30 -9.55 -0.21
N ARG A 113 -8.06 -8.71 0.46
CA ARG A 113 -9.51 -8.56 0.20
C ARG A 113 -9.81 -8.11 -1.21
N ILE A 114 -9.03 -7.17 -1.75
CA ILE A 114 -9.16 -6.75 -3.15
C ILE A 114 -8.89 -7.91 -4.10
N ASN A 115 -7.83 -8.68 -3.86
CA ASN A 115 -7.50 -9.85 -4.65
C ASN A 115 -8.63 -10.88 -4.65
N ASP A 116 -9.22 -11.14 -3.48
CA ASP A 116 -10.32 -12.09 -3.34
C ASP A 116 -11.58 -11.60 -4.09
N LEU A 117 -11.92 -10.32 -3.97
CA LEU A 117 -13.08 -9.73 -4.65
C LEU A 117 -12.96 -9.78 -6.18
N LEU A 118 -11.78 -9.57 -6.71
CA LEU A 118 -11.53 -9.50 -8.15
C LEU A 118 -11.01 -10.82 -8.73
N GLY A 119 -10.86 -11.86 -7.92
CA GLY A 119 -10.34 -13.14 -8.37
C GLY A 119 -8.93 -13.03 -8.95
N SER A 120 -8.04 -12.32 -8.27
CA SER A 120 -6.67 -12.10 -8.73
C SER A 120 -5.92 -13.43 -8.89
N GLU A 121 -5.28 -13.64 -10.05
CA GLU A 121 -4.45 -14.83 -10.29
C GLU A 121 -3.21 -14.83 -9.40
N LEU A 122 -2.64 -13.64 -9.15
CA LEU A 122 -1.50 -13.45 -8.27
C LEU A 122 -1.97 -12.98 -6.91
N VAL A 123 -1.45 -13.62 -5.86
CA VAL A 123 -1.77 -13.29 -4.46
C VAL A 123 -0.47 -13.24 -3.67
N GLU A 124 -0.21 -12.12 -3.01
CA GLU A 124 0.94 -11.96 -2.12
C GLU A 124 0.77 -12.81 -0.87
N GLU A 125 1.80 -13.58 -0.53
CA GLU A 125 1.85 -14.36 0.69
C GLU A 125 2.86 -13.78 1.68
N LYS A 126 2.56 -13.90 2.97
CA LYS A 126 3.43 -13.50 4.08
C LYS A 126 3.82 -14.74 4.90
N SER A 127 5.08 -14.81 5.30
CA SER A 127 5.60 -15.92 6.11
C SER A 127 5.67 -15.60 7.61
N TYR A 128 5.03 -14.53 8.05
CA TYR A 128 5.02 -14.14 9.46
C TYR A 128 4.02 -14.99 10.23
N VAL A 129 4.51 -15.89 11.06
CA VAL A 129 3.69 -16.89 11.77
C VAL A 129 2.55 -16.26 12.57
N GLY A 130 2.81 -15.17 13.30
CA GLY A 130 1.78 -14.49 14.08
C GLY A 130 0.67 -13.86 13.21
N THR A 131 1.03 -13.23 12.12
CA THR A 131 0.10 -12.60 11.17
C THR A 131 -0.73 -13.64 10.44
N ALA A 132 -0.14 -14.75 10.02
CA ALA A 132 -0.84 -15.84 9.34
C ALA A 132 -1.94 -16.44 10.23
N LEU A 133 -1.65 -16.69 11.50
CA LEU A 133 -2.62 -17.23 12.47
C LEU A 133 -3.80 -16.27 12.67
N LEU A 134 -3.55 -14.97 12.76
CA LEU A 134 -4.60 -13.96 12.91
C LEU A 134 -5.46 -13.85 11.64
N ALA A 135 -4.86 -13.89 10.47
CA ALA A 135 -5.58 -13.85 9.20
C ALA A 135 -6.51 -15.07 9.05
N ASP A 136 -6.04 -16.26 9.39
CA ASP A 136 -6.85 -17.49 9.34
C ASP A 136 -8.01 -17.44 10.31
N SER A 137 -7.82 -16.92 11.51
CA SER A 137 -8.89 -16.78 12.50
C SER A 137 -9.97 -15.79 12.09
N LEU A 138 -9.62 -14.75 11.32
CA LEU A 138 -10.55 -13.74 10.81
C LEU A 138 -11.27 -14.17 9.54
N SER A 139 -10.70 -15.08 8.77
CA SER A 139 -11.27 -15.59 7.52
C SER A 139 -12.09 -16.86 7.69
N ALA A 140 -12.10 -17.48 8.87
CA ALA A 140 -12.94 -18.64 9.14
C ALA A 140 -14.42 -18.23 9.07
N PRO A 141 -15.26 -18.92 8.28
CA PRO A 141 -16.69 -18.64 8.29
C PRO A 141 -17.25 -18.92 9.68
N ALA A 142 -18.08 -18.01 10.17
CA ALA A 142 -18.84 -18.23 11.39
C ALA A 142 -19.64 -19.51 11.22
N ARG A 143 -19.38 -20.52 12.06
CA ARG A 143 -20.17 -21.75 12.12
C ARG A 143 -21.48 -21.47 12.83
#